data_3bd88d443a0fc92b93d412206dd624b4
#
_entry.id   3bd88d443a0fc92b93d412206dd624b4
#
_cell.length_a   1.000
_cell.length_b   1.000
_cell.length_c   1.000
_cell.angle_alpha   90.00
_cell.angle_beta   90.00
_cell.angle_gamma   90.00
#
_symmetry.space_group_name_H-M   'P 1'
#
loop_
_entity.id
_entity.type
_entity.pdbx_description
1 polymer ?
#
loop_
_entity_poly.entity_id
_entity_poly.type
_entity_poly.pdbx_seq_one_letter_code
_entity_poly.pdbx_strand_id
1 'polypeptide(L)'
;LQRGRVEAKLRYKFYAHRSIPIEIDEELTKSLISAYTKIANLANISTPLDPGELLRWPQLLKFAELSYEALQPELMGLFSQTLDDFCLIRVTEGKALFDLIRQRLIKLDALIQSIQIQLPQLLNLQREKILVRLNEAKVSLEPNRLEQEMLLFTQKTDVAEELDRLQIHLGEFKKLLIKNQAQGKQLDFLLQELNREANTLASKSLNAELTLSAVSIKVLIEEMREQVQNIE
;
A
#
# COMPACT_ATOMS: atom_id res chain seq x y z
N LEU A 1 -7.50 -8.32 8.47
CA LEU A 1 -6.91 -7.04 8.09
C LEU A 1 -6.47 -6.29 9.34
N GLN A 2 -5.19 -6.00 9.45
CA GLN A 2 -4.65 -5.19 10.55
C GLN A 2 -4.55 -3.70 10.17
N ARG A 3 -4.64 -3.38 8.87
CA ARG A 3 -4.55 -2.03 8.33
C ARG A 3 -5.44 -1.90 7.09
N GLY A 4 -6.01 -0.72 6.87
CA GLY A 4 -6.87 -0.45 5.72
C GLY A 4 -8.36 -0.41 6.04
N ARG A 5 -9.16 0.12 5.12
CA ARG A 5 -10.63 0.17 5.17
C ARG A 5 -11.18 -0.66 4.02
N VAL A 6 -12.05 -1.60 4.33
CA VAL A 6 -12.77 -2.39 3.33
C VAL A 6 -14.21 -1.90 3.28
N GLU A 7 -14.71 -1.63 2.10
CA GLU A 7 -16.10 -1.27 1.85
C GLU A 7 -16.67 -2.28 0.85
N ALA A 8 -17.68 -3.04 1.27
CA ALA A 8 -18.40 -3.96 0.39
C ALA A 8 -19.71 -3.31 -0.04
N LYS A 9 -19.95 -3.24 -1.37
CA LYS A 9 -21.19 -2.72 -1.95
C LYS A 9 -21.89 -3.80 -2.74
N LEU A 10 -23.10 -4.14 -2.33
CA LEU A 10 -23.97 -5.02 -3.07
C LEU A 10 -24.94 -4.18 -3.93
N ARG A 11 -25.03 -4.48 -5.22
CA ARG A 11 -26.02 -3.91 -6.12
C ARG A 11 -26.83 -5.05 -6.74
N TYR A 12 -28.13 -4.98 -6.62
CA TYR A 12 -29.03 -5.92 -7.29
C TYR A 12 -29.93 -5.18 -8.30
N LYS A 13 -30.24 -5.83 -9.40
CA LYS A 13 -31.19 -5.32 -10.40
C LYS A 13 -32.21 -6.41 -10.67
N PHE A 14 -33.49 -6.04 -10.60
CA PHE A 14 -34.56 -6.90 -11.06
C PHE A 14 -34.70 -6.78 -12.58
N TYR A 15 -34.56 -7.89 -13.27
CA TYR A 15 -34.96 -7.97 -14.67
C TYR A 15 -36.42 -8.46 -14.70
N ALA A 16 -37.32 -7.66 -15.27
CA ALA A 16 -38.78 -7.89 -15.31
C ALA A 16 -39.21 -9.12 -16.15
N HIS A 17 -38.32 -10.03 -16.48
CA HIS A 17 -38.64 -11.25 -17.24
C HIS A 17 -39.21 -12.39 -16.40
N ARG A 18 -39.26 -12.32 -15.09
CA ARG A 18 -40.07 -13.19 -14.26
C ARG A 18 -41.39 -12.45 -14.01
N SER A 19 -42.50 -13.11 -14.35
CA SER A 19 -43.85 -12.65 -14.02
C SER A 19 -43.91 -12.41 -12.50
N ILE A 20 -43.73 -11.13 -12.08
CA ILE A 20 -43.95 -10.78 -10.69
C ILE A 20 -45.45 -10.92 -10.50
N PRO A 21 -45.95 -11.77 -9.59
CA PRO A 21 -47.37 -11.85 -9.30
C PRO A 21 -47.80 -10.46 -8.81
N ILE A 22 -48.72 -9.88 -9.56
CA ILE A 22 -49.36 -8.61 -9.21
C ILE A 22 -50.57 -8.94 -8.40
N GLU A 23 -50.58 -8.61 -7.16
CA GLU A 23 -51.73 -8.73 -6.28
C GLU A 23 -52.48 -7.38 -6.18
N ILE A 24 -53.81 -7.45 -6.14
CA ILE A 24 -54.61 -6.26 -5.96
C ILE A 24 -55.03 -6.20 -4.49
N ASP A 25 -54.89 -5.04 -3.86
CA ASP A 25 -55.43 -4.79 -2.53
C ASP A 25 -56.93 -4.71 -2.61
N GLU A 26 -57.61 -5.85 -2.28
CA GLU A 26 -59.05 -5.94 -2.36
C GLU A 26 -59.79 -5.02 -1.42
N GLU A 27 -59.26 -4.76 -0.21
CA GLU A 27 -59.90 -3.89 0.77
C GLU A 27 -59.84 -2.42 0.32
N LEU A 28 -58.69 -1.99 -0.18
CA LEU A 28 -58.51 -0.66 -0.75
C LEU A 28 -59.38 -0.49 -1.99
N THR A 29 -59.48 -1.52 -2.85
CA THR A 29 -60.32 -1.53 -4.04
C THR A 29 -61.79 -1.33 -3.68
N LYS A 30 -62.35 -2.09 -2.70
CA LYS A 30 -63.70 -1.94 -2.22
C LYS A 30 -63.98 -0.55 -1.63
N SER A 31 -63.03 -0.02 -0.89
CA SER A 31 -63.11 1.33 -0.31
C SER A 31 -63.15 2.40 -1.39
N LEU A 32 -62.33 2.29 -2.43
CA LEU A 32 -62.31 3.26 -3.55
C LEU A 32 -63.61 3.19 -4.37
N ILE A 33 -64.12 1.97 -4.68
CA ILE A 33 -65.43 1.83 -5.36
C ILE A 33 -66.57 2.45 -4.55
N SER A 34 -66.59 2.24 -3.23
CA SER A 34 -67.59 2.84 -2.34
C SER A 34 -67.51 4.36 -2.33
N ALA A 35 -66.29 4.89 -2.23
CA ALA A 35 -66.05 6.36 -2.27
C ALA A 35 -66.48 6.97 -3.60
N TYR A 36 -66.12 6.32 -4.72
CA TYR A 36 -66.56 6.74 -6.06
C TYR A 36 -68.06 6.78 -6.18
N THR A 37 -68.77 5.71 -5.77
CA THR A 37 -70.21 5.61 -5.82
C THR A 37 -70.90 6.73 -5.02
N LYS A 38 -70.36 7.07 -3.83
CA LYS A 38 -70.85 8.18 -3.03
C LYS A 38 -70.67 9.54 -3.74
N ILE A 39 -69.52 9.76 -4.34
CA ILE A 39 -69.23 11.01 -5.09
C ILE A 39 -70.13 11.12 -6.32
N ALA A 40 -70.31 10.02 -7.10
CA ALA A 40 -71.15 10.01 -8.27
C ALA A 40 -72.60 10.33 -7.92
N ASN A 41 -73.11 9.78 -6.84
CA ASN A 41 -74.50 10.06 -6.35
C ASN A 41 -74.66 11.52 -5.89
N LEU A 42 -73.68 12.08 -5.17
CA LEU A 42 -73.67 13.45 -4.74
C LEU A 42 -73.57 14.45 -5.90
N ALA A 43 -72.84 14.11 -6.93
CA ALA A 43 -72.61 14.94 -8.12
C ALA A 43 -73.72 14.77 -9.20
N ASN A 44 -74.68 13.86 -9.01
CA ASN A 44 -75.63 13.43 -10.02
C ASN A 44 -75.02 13.02 -11.38
N ILE A 45 -73.87 12.38 -11.32
CA ILE A 45 -73.11 11.91 -12.48
C ILE A 45 -73.27 10.40 -12.63
N SER A 46 -73.66 9.91 -13.81
CA SER A 46 -73.78 8.49 -14.12
C SER A 46 -72.65 8.04 -15.05
N THR A 47 -71.40 8.29 -14.70
CA THR A 47 -70.24 7.82 -15.47
C THR A 47 -69.82 6.45 -14.94
N PRO A 48 -69.58 5.42 -15.79
CA PRO A 48 -69.04 4.16 -15.30
C PRO A 48 -67.62 4.35 -14.78
N LEU A 49 -67.30 3.68 -13.69
CA LEU A 49 -65.95 3.65 -13.14
C LEU A 49 -65.02 2.90 -14.12
N ASP A 50 -63.94 3.55 -14.54
CA ASP A 50 -62.93 2.91 -15.35
C ASP A 50 -61.95 2.10 -14.49
N PRO A 51 -61.83 0.78 -14.66
CA PRO A 51 -60.88 -0.06 -13.96
C PRO A 51 -59.41 0.39 -14.19
N GLY A 52 -59.11 0.97 -15.37
CA GLY A 52 -57.81 1.49 -15.69
C GLY A 52 -57.38 2.70 -14.81
N GLU A 53 -58.35 3.51 -14.39
CA GLU A 53 -58.09 4.59 -13.47
C GLU A 53 -57.85 4.11 -12.03
N LEU A 54 -58.56 3.04 -11.62
CA LEU A 54 -58.30 2.41 -10.32
C LEU A 54 -56.90 1.83 -10.25
N LEU A 55 -56.41 1.19 -11.32
CA LEU A 55 -55.06 0.63 -11.37
C LEU A 55 -53.93 1.67 -11.25
N ARG A 56 -54.23 2.95 -11.50
CA ARG A 56 -53.28 4.05 -11.32
C ARG A 56 -53.23 4.57 -9.88
N TRP A 57 -54.16 4.11 -9.02
CA TRP A 57 -54.21 4.57 -7.64
C TRP A 57 -53.00 4.07 -6.86
N PRO A 58 -52.32 4.94 -6.11
CA PRO A 58 -51.17 4.54 -5.31
C PRO A 58 -51.53 3.39 -4.36
N GLN A 59 -50.64 2.42 -4.24
CA GLN A 59 -50.77 1.26 -3.33
C GLN A 59 -51.88 0.25 -3.67
N LEU A 60 -52.63 0.42 -4.76
CA LEU A 60 -53.64 -0.56 -5.18
C LEU A 60 -52.99 -1.85 -5.69
N LEU A 61 -51.85 -1.73 -6.41
CA LEU A 61 -51.06 -2.85 -6.87
C LEU A 61 -49.98 -3.19 -5.82
N LYS A 62 -50.10 -4.39 -5.27
CA LYS A 62 -49.07 -4.97 -4.43
C LYS A 62 -48.14 -5.82 -5.29
N PHE A 63 -46.89 -5.46 -5.34
CA PHE A 63 -45.86 -6.31 -5.90
C PHE A 63 -45.39 -7.24 -4.80
N ALA A 64 -45.23 -8.53 -5.10
CA ALA A 64 -44.70 -9.48 -4.14
C ALA A 64 -43.36 -8.94 -3.60
N GLU A 65 -43.32 -8.62 -2.31
CA GLU A 65 -42.07 -8.25 -1.65
C GLU A 65 -41.12 -9.45 -1.73
N LEU A 66 -39.95 -9.22 -2.27
CA LEU A 66 -38.91 -10.23 -2.22
C LEU A 66 -38.59 -10.49 -0.75
N SER A 67 -38.87 -11.70 -0.29
CA SER A 67 -38.48 -12.10 1.04
C SER A 67 -36.95 -12.00 1.16
N TYR A 68 -36.48 -11.11 2.00
CA TYR A 68 -35.07 -11.00 2.36
C TYR A 68 -34.51 -12.35 2.83
N GLU A 69 -35.32 -13.14 3.49
CA GLU A 69 -34.97 -14.48 3.99
C GLU A 69 -34.63 -15.45 2.86
N ALA A 70 -35.32 -15.37 1.72
CA ALA A 70 -35.04 -16.21 0.57
C ALA A 70 -33.74 -15.81 -0.16
N LEU A 71 -33.37 -14.53 -0.13
CA LEU A 71 -32.14 -14.02 -0.76
C LEU A 71 -30.90 -14.12 0.13
N GLN A 72 -31.09 -14.18 1.44
CA GLN A 72 -29.99 -14.17 2.42
C GLN A 72 -28.95 -15.26 2.16
N PRO A 73 -29.28 -16.55 1.89
CA PRO A 73 -28.27 -17.58 1.64
C PRO A 73 -27.43 -17.29 0.38
N GLU A 74 -28.04 -16.82 -0.71
CA GLU A 74 -27.35 -16.50 -1.95
C GLU A 74 -26.41 -15.29 -1.75
N LEU A 75 -26.87 -14.28 -1.04
CA LEU A 75 -26.08 -13.08 -0.73
C LEU A 75 -24.88 -13.43 0.16
N MET A 76 -25.07 -14.25 1.17
CA MET A 76 -23.99 -14.72 2.04
C MET A 76 -23.00 -15.61 1.27
N GLY A 77 -23.49 -16.44 0.36
CA GLY A 77 -22.64 -17.24 -0.52
C GLY A 77 -21.75 -16.37 -1.41
N LEU A 78 -22.31 -15.38 -2.09
CA LEU A 78 -21.58 -14.42 -2.92
C LEU A 78 -20.57 -13.60 -2.10
N PHE A 79 -20.95 -13.19 -0.91
CA PHE A 79 -20.05 -12.44 -0.02
C PHE A 79 -18.86 -13.29 0.41
N SER A 80 -19.10 -14.55 0.82
CA SER A 80 -18.04 -15.49 1.19
C SER A 80 -17.10 -15.75 0.02
N GLN A 81 -17.61 -16.00 -1.17
CA GLN A 81 -16.79 -16.21 -2.36
C GLN A 81 -15.96 -14.96 -2.70
N THR A 82 -16.55 -13.78 -2.59
CA THR A 82 -15.83 -12.51 -2.83
C THR A 82 -14.69 -12.32 -1.82
N LEU A 83 -14.90 -12.68 -0.55
CA LEU A 83 -13.85 -12.65 0.48
C LEU A 83 -12.72 -13.64 0.19
N ASP A 84 -13.05 -14.85 -0.24
CA ASP A 84 -12.07 -15.86 -0.60
C ASP A 84 -11.21 -15.42 -1.78
N ASP A 85 -11.84 -14.89 -2.84
CA ASP A 85 -11.17 -14.32 -4.00
C ASP A 85 -10.27 -13.15 -3.60
N PHE A 86 -10.75 -12.25 -2.74
CA PHE A 86 -9.97 -11.14 -2.21
C PHE A 86 -8.74 -11.62 -1.42
N CYS A 87 -8.91 -12.63 -0.56
CA CYS A 87 -7.80 -13.23 0.18
C CYS A 87 -6.76 -13.87 -0.76
N LEU A 88 -7.21 -14.55 -1.81
CA LEU A 88 -6.33 -15.16 -2.79
C LEU A 88 -5.51 -14.12 -3.56
N ILE A 89 -6.14 -13.02 -4.00
CA ILE A 89 -5.46 -11.91 -4.67
C ILE A 89 -4.40 -11.33 -3.74
N ARG A 90 -4.73 -11.03 -2.48
CA ARG A 90 -3.77 -10.50 -1.51
C ARG A 90 -2.57 -11.39 -1.28
N VAL A 91 -2.78 -12.71 -1.19
CA VAL A 91 -1.67 -13.67 -1.04
C VAL A 91 -0.78 -13.67 -2.28
N THR A 92 -1.36 -13.57 -3.46
CA THR A 92 -0.63 -13.54 -4.73
C THR A 92 0.20 -12.26 -4.87
N GLU A 93 -0.42 -11.10 -4.60
CA GLU A 93 0.28 -9.81 -4.59
C GLU A 93 1.38 -9.75 -3.53
N GLY A 94 1.09 -10.23 -2.32
CA GLY A 94 2.07 -10.29 -1.23
C GLY A 94 3.30 -11.11 -1.58
N LYS A 95 3.14 -12.25 -2.28
CA LYS A 95 4.27 -13.04 -2.79
C LYS A 95 5.10 -12.29 -3.82
N ALA A 96 4.45 -11.61 -4.76
CA ALA A 96 5.15 -10.82 -5.78
C ALA A 96 5.95 -9.67 -5.15
N LEU A 97 5.37 -8.96 -4.19
CA LEU A 97 6.04 -7.89 -3.44
C LEU A 97 7.23 -8.42 -2.63
N PHE A 98 7.06 -9.57 -1.98
CA PHE A 98 8.13 -10.23 -1.24
C PHE A 98 9.32 -10.57 -2.13
N ASP A 99 9.07 -11.15 -3.31
CA ASP A 99 10.13 -11.51 -4.26
C ASP A 99 10.85 -10.27 -4.80
N LEU A 100 10.14 -9.19 -5.06
CA LEU A 100 10.73 -7.91 -5.47
C LEU A 100 11.63 -7.33 -4.38
N ILE A 101 11.19 -7.29 -3.14
CA ILE A 101 12.00 -6.81 -2.01
C ILE A 101 13.23 -7.70 -1.82
N ARG A 102 13.07 -9.01 -1.90
CA ARG A 102 14.17 -9.96 -1.77
C ARG A 102 15.25 -9.74 -2.83
N GLN A 103 14.87 -9.50 -4.08
CA GLN A 103 15.82 -9.19 -5.15
C GLN A 103 16.60 -7.89 -4.86
N ARG A 104 15.94 -6.86 -4.35
CA ARG A 104 16.57 -5.59 -3.98
C ARG A 104 17.51 -5.74 -2.80
N LEU A 105 17.13 -6.54 -1.81
CA LEU A 105 17.99 -6.87 -0.66
C LEU A 105 19.30 -7.54 -1.10
N ILE A 106 19.23 -8.47 -2.05
CA ILE A 106 20.43 -9.14 -2.59
C ILE A 106 21.34 -8.12 -3.28
N LYS A 107 20.78 -7.22 -4.09
CA LYS A 107 21.56 -6.16 -4.76
C LYS A 107 22.18 -5.20 -3.76
N LEU A 108 21.43 -4.78 -2.74
CA LEU A 108 21.89 -3.90 -1.69
C LEU A 108 23.03 -4.52 -0.89
N ASP A 109 22.90 -5.78 -0.50
CA ASP A 109 23.94 -6.53 0.20
C ASP A 109 25.24 -6.61 -0.62
N ALA A 110 25.12 -6.94 -1.92
CA ALA A 110 26.25 -7.01 -2.82
C ALA A 110 26.97 -5.66 -2.98
N LEU A 111 26.23 -4.55 -3.05
CA LEU A 111 26.79 -3.20 -3.10
C LEU A 111 27.56 -2.85 -1.82
N ILE A 112 26.98 -3.11 -0.65
CA ILE A 112 27.63 -2.85 0.64
C ILE A 112 28.92 -3.66 0.75
N GLN A 113 28.89 -4.95 0.42
CA GLN A 113 30.07 -5.80 0.43
C GLN A 113 31.16 -5.34 -0.55
N SER A 114 30.77 -4.92 -1.76
CA SER A 114 31.71 -4.38 -2.74
C SER A 114 32.43 -3.14 -2.20
N ILE A 115 31.70 -2.21 -1.55
CA ILE A 115 32.29 -1.02 -0.95
C ILE A 115 33.24 -1.40 0.18
N GLN A 116 32.87 -2.34 1.04
CA GLN A 116 33.74 -2.79 2.14
C GLN A 116 35.06 -3.39 1.65
N ILE A 117 35.04 -4.15 0.55
CA ILE A 117 36.25 -4.73 -0.05
C ILE A 117 37.15 -3.63 -0.63
N GLN A 118 36.57 -2.63 -1.27
CA GLN A 118 37.29 -1.53 -1.92
C GLN A 118 37.82 -0.48 -0.96
N LEU A 119 37.15 -0.29 0.17
CA LEU A 119 37.41 0.79 1.13
C LEU A 119 38.88 0.90 1.57
N PRO A 120 39.59 -0.17 1.95
CA PRO A 120 41.00 -0.07 2.36
C PRO A 120 41.91 0.48 1.25
N GLN A 121 41.67 0.09 0.01
CA GLN A 121 42.45 0.58 -1.15
C GLN A 121 42.14 2.07 -1.40
N LEU A 122 40.88 2.48 -1.32
CA LEU A 122 40.48 3.88 -1.50
C LEU A 122 41.10 4.78 -0.43
N LEU A 123 41.11 4.34 0.82
CA LEU A 123 41.77 5.06 1.93
C LEU A 123 43.26 5.22 1.70
N ASN A 124 43.95 4.18 1.27
CA ASN A 124 45.38 4.25 0.99
C ASN A 124 45.69 5.21 -0.16
N LEU A 125 44.98 5.11 -1.27
CA LEU A 125 45.17 6.01 -2.42
C LEU A 125 44.91 7.48 -2.04
N GLN A 126 43.92 7.74 -1.20
CA GLN A 126 43.62 9.09 -0.76
C GLN A 126 44.71 9.63 0.20
N ARG A 127 45.20 8.77 1.10
CA ARG A 127 46.32 9.10 1.97
C ARG A 127 47.57 9.48 1.15
N GLU A 128 47.93 8.69 0.14
CA GLU A 128 49.05 8.98 -0.76
C GLU A 128 48.85 10.32 -1.47
N LYS A 129 47.68 10.60 -2.03
CA LYS A 129 47.36 11.89 -2.67
C LYS A 129 47.58 13.10 -1.73
N ILE A 130 47.18 12.95 -0.47
CA ILE A 130 47.37 14.01 0.53
C ILE A 130 48.85 14.23 0.81
N LEU A 131 49.62 13.16 1.02
CA LEU A 131 51.07 13.21 1.25
C LEU A 131 51.81 13.86 0.06
N VAL A 132 51.48 13.51 -1.17
CA VAL A 132 52.03 14.14 -2.37
C VAL A 132 51.77 15.63 -2.41
N ARG A 133 50.51 16.06 -2.20
CA ARG A 133 50.12 17.49 -2.17
C ARG A 133 50.84 18.27 -1.06
N LEU A 134 51.01 17.69 0.12
CA LEU A 134 51.72 18.28 1.23
C LEU A 134 53.21 18.46 0.90
N ASN A 135 53.82 17.47 0.25
CA ASN A 135 55.22 17.57 -0.19
C ASN A 135 55.43 18.61 -1.30
N GLU A 136 54.50 18.70 -2.28
CA GLU A 136 54.54 19.70 -3.36
C GLU A 136 54.39 21.14 -2.86
N ALA A 137 53.60 21.34 -1.82
CA ALA A 137 53.40 22.68 -1.22
C ALA A 137 54.67 23.26 -0.56
N LYS A 138 55.80 22.52 -0.50
CA LYS A 138 57.09 22.95 0.11
C LYS A 138 56.91 23.56 1.50
N VAL A 139 55.86 23.27 2.18
CA VAL A 139 55.63 23.73 3.55
C VAL A 139 56.45 22.82 4.44
N SER A 140 57.41 23.38 5.18
CA SER A 140 58.02 22.67 6.30
C SER A 140 56.97 22.54 7.39
N LEU A 141 56.13 21.52 7.22
CA LEU A 141 55.12 21.20 8.21
C LEU A 141 55.85 20.65 9.43
N GLU A 142 55.63 21.26 10.57
CA GLU A 142 55.96 20.64 11.84
C GLU A 142 55.29 19.27 11.89
N PRO A 143 56.00 18.20 12.33
CA PRO A 143 55.45 16.82 12.38
C PRO A 143 54.07 16.76 13.05
N ASN A 144 53.85 17.55 14.11
CA ASN A 144 52.57 17.63 14.84
C ASN A 144 51.42 18.14 13.97
N ARG A 145 51.66 19.04 13.03
CA ARG A 145 50.61 19.57 12.14
C ARG A 145 50.20 18.57 11.07
N LEU A 146 51.12 17.80 10.56
CA LEU A 146 50.86 16.71 9.65
C LEU A 146 49.97 15.63 10.32
N GLU A 147 50.34 15.24 11.55
CA GLU A 147 49.55 14.29 12.33
C GLU A 147 48.12 14.80 12.61
N GLN A 148 47.97 16.07 12.94
CA GLN A 148 46.62 16.67 13.15
C GLN A 148 45.79 16.67 11.86
N GLU A 149 46.34 17.03 10.72
CA GLU A 149 45.64 17.01 9.43
C GLU A 149 45.25 15.58 9.05
N MET A 150 46.14 14.61 9.29
CA MET A 150 45.85 13.20 9.06
C MET A 150 44.74 12.64 9.99
N LEU A 151 44.73 13.08 11.25
CA LEU A 151 43.69 12.72 12.21
C LEU A 151 42.33 13.29 11.79
N LEU A 152 42.27 14.57 11.41
CA LEU A 152 41.05 15.22 10.91
C LEU A 152 40.56 14.57 9.61
N PHE A 153 41.47 14.16 8.73
CA PHE A 153 41.14 13.43 7.53
C PHE A 153 40.51 12.09 7.87
N THR A 154 41.12 11.29 8.75
CA THR A 154 40.61 9.99 9.16
C THR A 154 39.20 10.10 9.77
N GLN A 155 38.96 11.08 10.65
CA GLN A 155 37.67 11.33 11.24
C GLN A 155 36.60 11.73 10.21
N LYS A 156 36.95 12.54 9.21
CA LYS A 156 36.00 12.96 8.15
C LYS A 156 35.70 11.85 7.17
N THR A 157 36.58 10.88 7.01
CA THR A 157 36.49 9.83 6.00
C THR A 157 36.22 8.45 6.59
N ASP A 158 35.95 8.39 7.90
CA ASP A 158 35.57 7.15 8.55
C ASP A 158 34.15 6.77 8.14
N VAL A 159 34.08 5.94 7.09
CA VAL A 159 32.83 5.38 6.54
C VAL A 159 32.62 3.94 6.99
N ALA A 160 33.56 3.37 7.73
CA ALA A 160 33.49 1.98 8.16
C ALA A 160 32.31 1.76 9.11
N GLU A 161 32.09 2.71 10.03
CA GLU A 161 30.96 2.65 10.97
C GLU A 161 29.61 2.66 10.23
N GLU A 162 29.43 3.51 9.22
CA GLU A 162 28.21 3.58 8.42
C GLU A 162 27.96 2.29 7.65
N LEU A 163 29.01 1.68 7.11
CA LEU A 163 28.92 0.38 6.42
C LEU A 163 28.53 -0.74 7.38
N ASP A 164 29.10 -0.78 8.56
CA ASP A 164 28.75 -1.76 9.60
C ASP A 164 27.30 -1.59 10.05
N ARG A 165 26.83 -0.36 10.27
CA ARG A 165 25.43 -0.05 10.60
C ARG A 165 24.48 -0.44 9.47
N LEU A 166 24.84 -0.15 8.21
CA LEU A 166 24.08 -0.61 7.04
C LEU A 166 23.92 -2.15 7.04
N GLN A 167 24.98 -2.89 7.34
CA GLN A 167 24.91 -4.35 7.42
C GLN A 167 24.04 -4.85 8.57
N ILE A 168 24.14 -4.23 9.74
CA ILE A 168 23.32 -4.58 10.91
C ILE A 168 21.85 -4.40 10.58
N HIS A 169 21.44 -3.20 10.11
CA HIS A 169 20.06 -2.91 9.77
C HIS A 169 19.54 -3.78 8.62
N LEU A 170 20.37 -4.07 7.62
CA LEU A 170 20.02 -4.99 6.55
C LEU A 170 19.79 -6.41 7.06
N GLY A 171 20.61 -6.87 8.01
CA GLY A 171 20.44 -8.16 8.66
C GLY A 171 19.15 -8.26 9.49
N GLU A 172 18.78 -7.19 10.20
CA GLU A 172 17.52 -7.09 10.93
C GLU A 172 16.32 -7.07 9.97
N PHE A 173 16.41 -6.32 8.89
CA PHE A 173 15.37 -6.27 7.87
C PHE A 173 15.10 -7.64 7.25
N LYS A 174 16.18 -8.39 6.89
CA LYS A 174 16.07 -9.77 6.39
C LYS A 174 15.37 -10.70 7.39
N LYS A 175 15.68 -10.59 8.68
CA LYS A 175 15.03 -11.40 9.74
C LYS A 175 13.54 -11.06 9.89
N LEU A 176 13.18 -9.77 9.85
CA LEU A 176 11.80 -9.34 9.94
C LEU A 176 10.98 -9.75 8.73
N LEU A 177 11.54 -9.67 7.53
CA LEU A 177 10.85 -10.01 6.29
C LEU A 177 10.39 -11.48 6.25
N ILE A 178 11.09 -12.39 6.96
CA ILE A 178 10.76 -13.82 7.00
C ILE A 178 9.70 -14.15 8.06
N LYS A 179 9.49 -13.27 9.06
CA LYS A 179 8.49 -13.50 10.10
C LYS A 179 7.07 -13.36 9.56
N ASN A 180 6.21 -14.36 9.84
CA ASN A 180 4.81 -14.39 9.42
C ASN A 180 3.90 -13.44 10.22
N GLN A 181 4.32 -12.22 10.47
CA GLN A 181 3.51 -11.20 11.17
C GLN A 181 3.55 -9.90 10.38
N ALA A 182 2.44 -9.16 10.38
CA ALA A 182 2.36 -7.85 9.76
C ALA A 182 3.32 -6.87 10.46
N GLN A 183 4.46 -6.60 9.85
CA GLN A 183 5.55 -5.79 10.42
C GLN A 183 5.89 -4.56 9.55
N GLY A 184 4.97 -4.12 8.71
CA GLY A 184 5.20 -3.01 7.78
C GLY A 184 5.80 -1.77 8.44
N LYS A 185 5.36 -1.41 9.66
CA LYS A 185 5.93 -0.26 10.41
C LYS A 185 7.38 -0.47 10.82
N GLN A 186 7.73 -1.70 11.24
CA GLN A 186 9.10 -2.01 11.65
C GLN A 186 10.03 -2.07 10.44
N LEU A 187 9.56 -2.61 9.31
CA LEU A 187 10.30 -2.60 8.05
C LEU A 187 10.52 -1.16 7.55
N ASP A 188 9.49 -0.30 7.58
CA ASP A 188 9.62 1.11 7.20
C ASP A 188 10.65 1.85 8.10
N PHE A 189 10.62 1.59 9.41
CA PHE A 189 11.61 2.16 10.33
C PHE A 189 13.04 1.75 9.97
N LEU A 190 13.28 0.46 9.69
CA LEU A 190 14.62 -0.01 9.28
C LEU A 190 15.06 0.59 7.95
N LEU A 191 14.14 0.82 7.00
CA LEU A 191 14.47 1.50 5.74
C LEU A 191 14.84 2.97 5.97
N GLN A 192 14.23 3.63 6.96
CA GLN A 192 14.62 5.00 7.35
C GLN A 192 16.04 5.02 7.93
N GLU A 193 16.39 4.06 8.82
CA GLU A 193 17.75 3.96 9.35
C GLU A 193 18.77 3.64 8.24
N LEU A 194 18.46 2.68 7.36
CA LEU A 194 19.30 2.39 6.19
C LEU A 194 19.53 3.64 5.32
N ASN A 195 18.48 4.43 5.08
CA ASN A 195 18.59 5.67 4.29
C ASN A 195 19.44 6.73 5.02
N ARG A 196 19.33 6.82 6.34
CA ARG A 196 20.17 7.70 7.16
C ARG A 196 21.65 7.36 7.03
N GLU A 197 22.00 6.08 7.19
CA GLU A 197 23.39 5.64 7.06
C GLU A 197 23.91 5.81 5.62
N ALA A 198 23.09 5.57 4.61
CA ALA A 198 23.44 5.81 3.21
C ALA A 198 23.68 7.30 2.91
N ASN A 199 22.92 8.22 3.53
CA ASN A 199 23.13 9.66 3.41
C ASN A 199 24.47 10.07 4.04
N THR A 200 24.80 9.54 5.23
CA THR A 200 26.07 9.81 5.91
C THR A 200 27.25 9.26 5.09
N LEU A 201 27.11 8.05 4.55
CA LEU A 201 28.08 7.45 3.63
C LEU A 201 28.33 8.34 2.39
N ALA A 202 27.26 8.86 1.77
CA ALA A 202 27.37 9.77 0.64
C ALA A 202 28.07 11.08 0.98
N SER A 203 27.81 11.65 2.15
CA SER A 203 28.43 12.92 2.60
C SER A 203 29.90 12.77 2.98
N LYS A 204 30.30 11.59 3.44
CA LYS A 204 31.70 11.24 3.80
C LYS A 204 32.47 10.61 2.63
N SER A 205 31.86 10.51 1.44
CA SER A 205 32.47 9.79 0.32
C SER A 205 33.80 10.43 -0.14
N LEU A 206 34.79 9.58 -0.36
CA LEU A 206 36.16 9.96 -0.70
C LEU A 206 36.38 10.22 -2.20
N ASN A 207 35.51 9.66 -3.04
CA ASN A 207 35.62 9.72 -4.50
C ASN A 207 34.25 9.61 -5.16
N ALA A 208 34.21 9.91 -6.46
CA ALA A 208 32.97 9.83 -7.25
C ALA A 208 32.35 8.41 -7.30
N GLU A 209 33.18 7.36 -7.29
CA GLU A 209 32.72 5.97 -7.34
C GLU A 209 31.96 5.60 -6.07
N LEU A 210 32.49 5.93 -4.90
CA LEU A 210 31.81 5.73 -3.61
C LEU A 210 30.52 6.55 -3.53
N THR A 211 30.51 7.77 -4.05
CA THR A 211 29.32 8.60 -4.13
C THR A 211 28.23 7.94 -4.99
N LEU A 212 28.59 7.44 -6.18
CA LEU A 212 27.65 6.73 -7.06
C LEU A 212 27.09 5.46 -6.40
N SER A 213 27.95 4.72 -5.71
CA SER A 213 27.52 3.53 -4.95
C SER A 213 26.56 3.89 -3.84
N ALA A 214 26.81 4.96 -3.07
CA ALA A 214 25.89 5.45 -2.03
C ALA A 214 24.54 5.92 -2.64
N VAL A 215 24.55 6.56 -3.79
CA VAL A 215 23.32 6.92 -4.52
C VAL A 215 22.54 5.67 -4.94
N SER A 216 23.25 4.65 -5.47
CA SER A 216 22.62 3.37 -5.85
C SER A 216 21.99 2.66 -4.66
N ILE A 217 22.65 2.67 -3.50
CA ILE A 217 22.10 2.18 -2.22
C ILE A 217 20.80 2.91 -1.88
N LYS A 218 20.79 4.25 -1.96
CA LYS A 218 19.58 5.06 -1.66
C LYS A 218 18.43 4.75 -2.60
N VAL A 219 18.69 4.58 -3.89
CA VAL A 219 17.66 4.20 -4.86
C VAL A 219 17.03 2.86 -4.50
N LEU A 220 17.85 1.84 -4.19
CA LEU A 220 17.33 0.53 -3.79
C LEU A 220 16.51 0.59 -2.48
N ILE A 221 16.94 1.39 -1.53
CA ILE A 221 16.20 1.60 -0.26
C ILE A 221 14.84 2.24 -0.53
N GLU A 222 14.78 3.27 -1.38
CA GLU A 222 13.51 3.94 -1.70
C GLU A 222 12.56 3.02 -2.49
N GLU A 223 13.09 2.27 -3.46
CA GLU A 223 12.30 1.25 -4.15
C GLU A 223 11.72 0.19 -3.20
N MET A 224 12.48 -0.25 -2.19
CA MET A 224 11.98 -1.17 -1.17
C MET A 224 10.92 -0.51 -0.28
N ARG A 225 11.10 0.77 0.05
CA ARG A 225 10.19 1.53 0.89
C ARG A 225 8.81 1.67 0.23
N GLU A 226 8.77 1.97 -1.06
CA GLU A 226 7.51 2.00 -1.83
C GLU A 226 6.77 0.65 -1.78
N GLN A 227 7.51 -0.46 -1.89
CA GLN A 227 6.90 -1.79 -1.82
C GLN A 227 6.43 -2.13 -0.40
N VAL A 228 7.20 -1.78 0.65
CA VAL A 228 6.82 -2.02 2.05
C VAL A 228 5.57 -1.26 2.45
N GLN A 229 5.33 -0.06 1.89
CA GLN A 229 4.11 0.70 2.12
C GLN A 229 2.85 -0.01 1.59
N ASN A 230 3.02 -0.89 0.59
CA ASN A 230 1.95 -1.69 -0.01
C ASN A 230 1.80 -3.08 0.63
N ILE A 231 2.68 -3.45 1.58
CA ILE A 231 2.57 -4.71 2.34
C ILE A 231 1.67 -4.47 3.56
N GLU A 232 0.67 -5.32 3.70
CA GLU A 232 -0.19 -5.40 4.90
C GLU A 232 0.14 -6.64 5.76
#